data_f9672cb20ace18ece47c629d521a84a1
#
_entry.id   f9672cb20ace18ece47c629d521a84a1
#
_cell.length_a   1.000
_cell.length_b   1.000
_cell.length_c   1.000
_cell.angle_alpha   90.00
_cell.angle_beta   90.00
_cell.angle_gamma   90.00
#
_symmetry.space_group_name_H-M   'P 1'
#
loop_
_entity.id
_entity.type
_entity.pdbx_description
1 polymer ?
#
loop_
_entity_poly.entity_id
_entity_poly.type
_entity_poly.pdbx_seq_one_letter_code
_entity_poly.pdbx_strand_id
1 'polypeptide(L)'
;MLPMLETSERILDELSNVLQDKQLSEIFNVTTAELGLLHLTMVHPTEEILKELCKPALLQGLLKIESLPLLWLVLRGIVLLSERPETAREIRALLPDLMETQQFANTPITLKVLNIFRNVMRHLGRKHASPIALKLAEKILPLFNHVSSEVREGSIRLFEGLMNAVLWCKKRTMKKIVCRALLPLLFQMSDETPSVAQASGEVLMACAKFLKWKELKCRAGEENIEEIRMCLLHQDKMRVEGYLWQSLPYLKASQASLRCEAVKFIGLAVQQSRDQNEELLNEICSALQPLQDDVYLAVRSLAAGTIQMLRHQRQQAASARSRLAALCCWPCMAI
;
A
#
# COMPACT_ATOMS: atom_id res chain seq x y z
N MET A 1 -23.00 -36.64 3.14
CA MET A 1 -23.13 -35.32 3.80
C MET A 1 -23.46 -35.40 5.31
N LEU A 2 -24.15 -36.45 5.76
CA LEU A 2 -24.47 -36.69 7.20
C LEU A 2 -23.24 -36.89 8.12
N PRO A 3 -22.16 -37.60 7.73
CA PRO A 3 -21.03 -37.89 8.66
C PRO A 3 -20.24 -36.63 9.06
N MET A 4 -20.27 -35.55 8.28
CA MET A 4 -19.53 -34.32 8.61
C MET A 4 -20.26 -33.40 9.61
N LEU A 5 -21.59 -33.46 9.66
CA LEU A 5 -22.40 -32.71 10.64
C LEU A 5 -22.25 -33.33 12.03
N GLU A 6 -22.34 -34.67 12.14
CA GLU A 6 -22.10 -35.40 13.40
C GLU A 6 -20.69 -35.20 13.94
N THR A 7 -19.68 -35.13 13.08
CA THR A 7 -18.29 -34.85 13.48
C THR A 7 -18.12 -33.44 14.00
N SER A 8 -18.83 -32.46 13.42
CA SER A 8 -18.79 -31.07 13.85
C SER A 8 -19.50 -30.87 15.20
N GLU A 9 -20.63 -31.51 15.43
CA GLU A 9 -21.35 -31.50 16.72
C GLU A 9 -20.53 -32.13 17.81
N ARG A 10 -19.91 -33.31 17.56
CA ARG A 10 -19.03 -33.99 18.52
C ARG A 10 -17.79 -33.16 18.87
N ILE A 11 -17.19 -32.48 17.91
CA ILE A 11 -16.07 -31.57 18.16
C ILE A 11 -16.52 -30.37 18.99
N LEU A 12 -17.72 -29.83 18.74
CA LEU A 12 -18.31 -28.76 19.54
C LEU A 12 -18.59 -29.20 20.97
N ASP A 13 -19.13 -30.41 21.17
CA ASP A 13 -19.38 -30.97 22.49
C ASP A 13 -18.09 -31.30 23.24
N GLU A 14 -17.07 -31.85 22.58
CA GLU A 14 -15.76 -32.09 23.18
C GLU A 14 -15.03 -30.78 23.52
N LEU A 15 -15.07 -29.79 22.64
CA LEU A 15 -14.55 -28.44 22.96
C LEU A 15 -15.32 -27.81 24.11
N SER A 16 -16.64 -27.90 24.15
CA SER A 16 -17.45 -27.41 25.26
C SER A 16 -17.11 -28.10 26.58
N ASN A 17 -16.86 -29.41 26.56
CA ASN A 17 -16.46 -30.17 27.75
C ASN A 17 -15.03 -29.82 28.21
N VAL A 18 -14.09 -29.65 27.27
CA VAL A 18 -12.71 -29.21 27.55
C VAL A 18 -12.69 -27.82 28.16
N LEU A 19 -13.62 -26.95 27.74
CA LEU A 19 -13.72 -25.57 28.17
C LEU A 19 -14.45 -25.37 29.51
N GLN A 20 -15.23 -26.38 29.94
CA GLN A 20 -15.83 -26.45 31.27
C GLN A 20 -14.84 -26.99 32.33
N ASP A 21 -13.68 -27.51 31.93
CA ASP A 21 -12.62 -27.91 32.84
C ASP A 21 -11.97 -26.66 33.49
N LYS A 22 -12.09 -26.56 34.83
CA LYS A 22 -11.60 -25.43 35.59
C LYS A 22 -10.10 -25.13 35.42
N GLN A 23 -9.28 -26.15 35.20
CA GLN A 23 -7.82 -25.99 35.00
C GLN A 23 -7.51 -25.37 33.63
N LEU A 24 -8.32 -25.65 32.62
CA LEU A 24 -8.20 -25.11 31.28
C LEU A 24 -8.82 -23.70 31.19
N SER A 25 -9.86 -23.41 31.98
CA SER A 25 -10.49 -22.08 32.02
C SER A 25 -9.59 -21.01 32.66
N GLU A 26 -8.59 -21.42 33.46
CA GLU A 26 -7.56 -20.49 33.99
C GLU A 26 -6.47 -20.20 32.94
N ILE A 27 -6.22 -21.13 32.02
CA ILE A 27 -5.25 -20.97 30.91
C ILE A 27 -5.91 -20.33 29.67
N PHE A 28 -7.12 -20.72 29.39
CA PHE A 28 -7.94 -20.18 28.31
C PHE A 28 -9.06 -19.34 28.93
N ASN A 29 -8.95 -18.04 28.83
CA ASN A 29 -10.04 -17.16 29.20
C ASN A 29 -11.35 -17.66 28.54
N VAL A 30 -12.49 -17.69 29.25
CA VAL A 30 -13.80 -18.14 28.74
C VAL A 30 -14.13 -17.55 27.36
N THR A 31 -13.68 -16.30 27.11
CA THR A 31 -13.76 -15.62 25.84
C THR A 31 -13.07 -16.35 24.68
N THR A 32 -11.99 -17.09 24.93
CA THR A 32 -11.25 -17.86 23.91
C THR A 32 -12.05 -19.04 23.41
N ALA A 33 -12.79 -19.66 24.29
CA ALA A 33 -13.67 -20.78 24.02
C ALA A 33 -14.86 -20.37 23.14
N GLU A 34 -15.52 -19.31 23.55
CA GLU A 34 -16.63 -18.74 22.80
C GLU A 34 -16.20 -18.32 21.40
N LEU A 35 -14.98 -17.83 21.24
CA LEU A 35 -14.41 -17.47 19.95
C LEU A 35 -14.05 -18.67 19.08
N GLY A 36 -13.57 -19.77 19.69
CA GLY A 36 -13.35 -21.04 18.99
C GLY A 36 -14.67 -21.60 18.46
N LEU A 37 -15.71 -21.61 19.29
CA LEU A 37 -17.07 -22.00 18.92
C LEU A 37 -17.63 -21.10 17.82
N LEU A 38 -17.45 -19.77 17.97
CA LEU A 38 -17.86 -18.80 16.98
C LEU A 38 -17.18 -19.03 15.63
N HIS A 39 -15.88 -19.34 15.64
CA HIS A 39 -15.16 -19.68 14.42
C HIS A 39 -15.71 -20.94 13.74
N LEU A 40 -16.00 -21.99 14.49
CA LEU A 40 -16.60 -23.21 13.97
C LEU A 40 -18.00 -22.97 13.40
N THR A 41 -18.81 -22.13 14.05
CA THR A 41 -20.12 -21.72 13.53
C THR A 41 -20.02 -20.84 12.28
N MET A 42 -18.95 -20.05 12.13
CA MET A 42 -18.68 -19.27 10.92
C MET A 42 -18.24 -20.15 9.72
N VAL A 43 -17.63 -21.30 9.99
CA VAL A 43 -17.24 -22.27 8.93
C VAL A 43 -18.45 -23.00 8.35
N HIS A 44 -19.43 -23.36 9.20
CA HIS A 44 -20.63 -24.08 8.80
C HIS A 44 -21.92 -23.39 9.32
N PRO A 45 -22.21 -22.16 8.88
CA PRO A 45 -23.31 -21.41 9.44
C PRO A 45 -24.67 -21.92 8.92
N THR A 46 -25.63 -22.08 9.82
CA THR A 46 -27.05 -22.11 9.46
C THR A 46 -27.54 -20.68 9.15
N GLU A 47 -28.66 -20.53 8.44
CA GLU A 47 -29.21 -19.20 8.12
C GLU A 47 -29.53 -18.38 9.38
N GLU A 48 -29.95 -19.02 10.47
CA GLU A 48 -30.25 -18.36 11.74
C GLU A 48 -28.97 -17.85 12.41
N ILE A 49 -27.94 -18.69 12.45
CA ILE A 49 -26.62 -18.33 12.99
C ILE A 49 -26.01 -17.20 12.18
N LEU A 50 -26.13 -17.20 10.86
CA LEU A 50 -25.63 -16.13 10.01
C LEU A 50 -26.23 -14.75 10.37
N LYS A 51 -27.54 -14.70 10.63
CA LYS A 51 -28.21 -13.44 11.04
C LYS A 51 -27.69 -12.92 12.38
N GLU A 52 -27.41 -13.83 13.34
CA GLU A 52 -26.87 -13.45 14.65
C GLU A 52 -25.39 -13.01 14.54
N LEU A 53 -24.56 -13.77 13.84
CA LEU A 53 -23.12 -13.49 13.67
C LEU A 53 -22.84 -12.21 12.90
N CYS A 54 -23.69 -11.87 11.94
CA CYS A 54 -23.51 -10.65 11.13
C CYS A 54 -24.02 -9.37 11.81
N LYS A 55 -24.47 -9.44 13.09
CA LYS A 55 -24.80 -8.23 13.84
C LYS A 55 -23.55 -7.35 13.98
N PRO A 56 -23.55 -6.11 13.48
CA PRO A 56 -22.38 -5.25 13.49
C PRO A 56 -21.79 -5.04 14.89
N ALA A 57 -22.63 -4.91 15.91
CA ALA A 57 -22.19 -4.71 17.29
C ALA A 57 -21.37 -5.91 17.83
N LEU A 58 -21.77 -7.14 17.52
CA LEU A 58 -21.04 -8.34 17.91
C LEU A 58 -19.66 -8.38 17.25
N LEU A 59 -19.62 -8.22 15.94
CA LEU A 59 -18.37 -8.28 15.17
C LEU A 59 -17.42 -7.13 15.54
N GLN A 60 -17.94 -5.93 15.81
CA GLN A 60 -17.13 -4.80 16.31
C GLN A 60 -16.52 -5.09 17.69
N GLY A 61 -17.27 -5.76 18.58
CA GLY A 61 -16.75 -6.22 19.87
C GLY A 61 -15.59 -7.20 19.69
N LEU A 62 -15.74 -8.17 18.79
CA LEU A 62 -14.72 -9.18 18.48
C LEU A 62 -13.46 -8.60 17.84
N LEU A 63 -13.56 -7.51 17.07
CA LEU A 63 -12.39 -6.85 16.49
C LEU A 63 -11.53 -6.09 17.52
N LYS A 64 -12.04 -5.85 18.73
CA LYS A 64 -11.30 -5.20 19.83
C LYS A 64 -10.44 -6.15 20.67
N ILE A 65 -10.40 -7.43 20.32
CA ILE A 65 -9.64 -8.43 21.02
C ILE A 65 -8.15 -8.15 20.87
N GLU A 66 -7.43 -8.06 22.01
CA GLU A 66 -6.00 -7.77 22.03
C GLU A 66 -5.14 -8.99 21.65
N SER A 67 -5.65 -10.20 21.86
CA SER A 67 -4.95 -11.45 21.53
C SER A 67 -4.86 -11.64 20.00
N LEU A 68 -3.65 -11.58 19.46
CA LEU A 68 -3.39 -11.77 18.03
C LEU A 68 -3.90 -13.10 17.47
N PRO A 69 -3.68 -14.26 18.16
CA PRO A 69 -4.22 -15.55 17.69
C PRO A 69 -5.75 -15.56 17.59
N LEU A 70 -6.41 -14.97 18.58
CA LEU A 70 -7.87 -14.90 18.61
C LEU A 70 -8.41 -13.96 17.55
N LEU A 71 -7.81 -12.79 17.41
CA LEU A 71 -8.17 -11.86 16.36
C LEU A 71 -7.98 -12.48 14.96
N TRP A 72 -6.93 -13.28 14.78
CA TRP A 72 -6.71 -14.01 13.52
C TRP A 72 -7.85 -15.01 13.23
N LEU A 73 -8.35 -15.74 14.26
CA LEU A 73 -9.50 -16.64 14.11
C LEU A 73 -10.78 -15.88 13.77
N VAL A 74 -11.05 -14.77 14.45
CA VAL A 74 -12.19 -13.90 14.16
C VAL A 74 -12.12 -13.38 12.72
N LEU A 75 -10.97 -12.85 12.29
CA LEU A 75 -10.80 -12.36 10.93
C LEU A 75 -10.93 -13.47 9.88
N ARG A 76 -10.47 -14.69 10.18
CA ARG A 76 -10.68 -15.86 9.31
C ARG A 76 -12.17 -16.15 9.14
N GLY A 77 -12.95 -16.11 10.22
CA GLY A 77 -14.40 -16.24 10.14
C GLY A 77 -15.06 -15.14 9.31
N ILE A 78 -14.66 -13.89 9.52
CA ILE A 78 -15.16 -12.73 8.73
C ILE A 78 -14.79 -12.86 7.25
N VAL A 79 -13.60 -13.41 6.90
CA VAL A 79 -13.25 -13.69 5.49
C VAL A 79 -14.27 -14.61 4.87
N LEU A 80 -14.60 -15.75 5.54
CA LEU A 80 -15.58 -16.72 5.03
C LEU A 80 -16.99 -16.10 4.88
N LEU A 81 -17.41 -15.31 5.85
CA LEU A 81 -18.68 -14.57 5.78
C LEU A 81 -18.68 -13.55 4.63
N SER A 82 -17.56 -12.86 4.39
CA SER A 82 -17.43 -11.84 3.35
C SER A 82 -17.50 -12.39 1.92
N GLU A 83 -17.32 -13.68 1.72
CA GLU A 83 -17.43 -14.35 0.42
C GLU A 83 -18.86 -14.46 -0.08
N ARG A 84 -19.86 -14.37 0.83
CA ARG A 84 -21.27 -14.46 0.50
C ARG A 84 -21.87 -13.08 0.26
N PRO A 85 -22.63 -12.87 -0.82
CA PRO A 85 -23.19 -11.54 -1.15
C PRO A 85 -24.12 -10.98 -0.07
N GLU A 86 -24.86 -11.84 0.63
CA GLU A 86 -25.84 -11.46 1.66
C GLU A 86 -25.12 -10.86 2.87
N THR A 87 -24.12 -11.59 3.40
CA THR A 87 -23.38 -11.20 4.60
C THR A 87 -22.33 -10.11 4.31
N ALA A 88 -21.77 -10.06 3.10
CA ALA A 88 -20.83 -9.01 2.70
C ALA A 88 -21.42 -7.60 2.83
N ARG A 89 -22.73 -7.45 2.63
CA ARG A 89 -23.42 -6.16 2.80
C ARG A 89 -23.47 -5.72 4.26
N GLU A 90 -23.67 -6.66 5.18
CA GLU A 90 -23.66 -6.40 6.62
C GLU A 90 -22.26 -6.11 7.14
N ILE A 91 -21.25 -6.88 6.67
CA ILE A 91 -19.83 -6.69 7.01
C ILE A 91 -19.31 -5.32 6.55
N ARG A 92 -19.94 -4.69 5.57
CA ARG A 92 -19.62 -3.31 5.16
C ARG A 92 -19.53 -2.35 6.34
N ALA A 93 -20.36 -2.52 7.35
CA ALA A 93 -20.39 -1.66 8.54
C ALA A 93 -19.07 -1.75 9.34
N LEU A 94 -18.32 -2.84 9.24
CA LEU A 94 -17.07 -3.07 9.95
C LEU A 94 -15.84 -2.48 9.21
N LEU A 95 -15.97 -2.12 7.93
CA LEU A 95 -14.81 -1.67 7.15
C LEU A 95 -14.10 -0.45 7.76
N PRO A 96 -14.78 0.55 8.38
CA PRO A 96 -14.12 1.62 9.09
C PRO A 96 -13.24 1.11 10.24
N ASP A 97 -13.76 0.20 11.06
CA ASP A 97 -13.03 -0.36 12.21
C ASP A 97 -11.82 -1.19 11.75
N LEU A 98 -11.98 -1.97 10.68
CA LEU A 98 -10.90 -2.72 10.04
C LEU A 98 -9.82 -1.79 9.44
N MET A 99 -10.19 -0.60 8.96
CA MET A 99 -9.24 0.40 8.46
C MET A 99 -8.42 1.06 9.57
N GLU A 100 -8.97 1.15 10.78
CA GLU A 100 -8.31 1.76 11.94
C GLU A 100 -7.48 0.74 12.77
N THR A 101 -7.54 -0.56 12.41
CA THR A 101 -6.74 -1.58 13.09
C THR A 101 -5.25 -1.21 13.01
N GLN A 102 -4.61 -0.95 14.15
CA GLN A 102 -3.18 -0.61 14.24
C GLN A 102 -2.25 -1.80 13.90
N GLN A 103 -2.83 -2.95 13.56
CA GLN A 103 -2.14 -4.22 13.41
C GLN A 103 -1.68 -4.53 11.98
N PHE A 104 -1.65 -3.53 11.09
CA PHE A 104 -1.09 -3.69 9.74
C PHE A 104 0.41 -4.06 9.72
N ALA A 105 1.10 -4.00 10.85
CA ALA A 105 2.45 -4.54 11.01
C ALA A 105 2.47 -6.09 11.06
N ASN A 106 1.35 -6.74 11.43
CA ASN A 106 1.24 -8.19 11.48
C ASN A 106 0.76 -8.75 10.13
N THR A 107 1.66 -9.39 9.40
CA THR A 107 1.40 -9.94 8.06
C THR A 107 0.15 -10.84 7.97
N PRO A 108 -0.02 -11.88 8.81
CA PRO A 108 -1.22 -12.73 8.81
C PRO A 108 -2.53 -11.97 8.99
N ILE A 109 -2.56 -10.99 9.88
CA ILE A 109 -3.72 -10.13 10.14
C ILE A 109 -4.02 -9.26 8.92
N THR A 110 -3.00 -8.59 8.39
CA THR A 110 -3.11 -7.70 7.23
C THR A 110 -3.66 -8.43 6.01
N LEU A 111 -3.20 -9.65 5.74
CA LEU A 111 -3.71 -10.47 4.64
C LEU A 111 -5.19 -10.81 4.79
N LYS A 112 -5.66 -11.12 6.02
CA LYS A 112 -7.09 -11.37 6.27
C LYS A 112 -7.91 -10.09 6.03
N VAL A 113 -7.45 -8.95 6.51
CA VAL A 113 -8.12 -7.67 6.33
C VAL A 113 -8.20 -7.29 4.84
N LEU A 114 -7.11 -7.44 4.07
CA LEU A 114 -7.12 -7.22 2.62
C LEU A 114 -8.11 -8.13 1.89
N ASN A 115 -8.21 -9.41 2.31
CA ASN A 115 -9.17 -10.36 1.74
C ASN A 115 -10.63 -9.94 2.03
N ILE A 116 -10.92 -9.50 3.27
CA ILE A 116 -12.25 -8.99 3.62
C ILE A 116 -12.59 -7.77 2.75
N PHE A 117 -11.67 -6.80 2.63
CA PHE A 117 -11.90 -5.64 1.78
C PHE A 117 -12.19 -6.04 0.33
N ARG A 118 -11.39 -6.93 -0.24
CA ARG A 118 -11.58 -7.41 -1.62
C ARG A 118 -12.94 -8.07 -1.81
N ASN A 119 -13.33 -8.97 -0.89
CA ASN A 119 -14.58 -9.70 -0.96
C ASN A 119 -15.78 -8.74 -0.84
N VAL A 120 -15.80 -7.89 0.19
CA VAL A 120 -16.89 -6.93 0.41
C VAL A 120 -17.01 -5.97 -0.77
N MET A 121 -15.88 -5.39 -1.23
CA MET A 121 -15.90 -4.45 -2.36
C MET A 121 -16.42 -5.08 -3.65
N ARG A 122 -16.22 -6.37 -3.87
CA ARG A 122 -16.75 -7.12 -5.03
C ARG A 122 -18.29 -7.21 -5.02
N HIS A 123 -18.88 -7.33 -3.83
CA HIS A 123 -20.33 -7.50 -3.67
C HIS A 123 -21.09 -6.17 -3.49
N LEU A 124 -20.39 -5.07 -3.27
CA LEU A 124 -21.02 -3.76 -3.13
C LEU A 124 -21.31 -3.11 -4.49
N GLY A 125 -22.53 -2.61 -4.66
CA GLY A 125 -22.84 -1.72 -5.78
C GLY A 125 -22.06 -0.40 -5.71
N ARG A 126 -21.68 0.17 -6.85
CA ARG A 126 -20.83 1.37 -6.98
C ARG A 126 -21.23 2.54 -6.07
N LYS A 127 -22.54 2.74 -5.86
CA LYS A 127 -23.05 3.83 -5.00
C LYS A 127 -22.56 3.70 -3.55
N HIS A 128 -22.55 2.49 -3.02
CA HIS A 128 -22.11 2.19 -1.65
C HIS A 128 -20.58 1.97 -1.56
N ALA A 129 -19.99 1.42 -2.61
CA ALA A 129 -18.55 1.17 -2.68
C ALA A 129 -17.72 2.45 -2.81
N SER A 130 -18.19 3.45 -3.56
CA SER A 130 -17.41 4.64 -3.92
C SER A 130 -16.86 5.45 -2.72
N PRO A 131 -17.62 5.78 -1.66
CA PRO A 131 -17.07 6.50 -0.52
C PRO A 131 -16.05 5.66 0.27
N ILE A 132 -16.27 4.35 0.35
CA ILE A 132 -15.36 3.40 1.02
C ILE A 132 -14.07 3.28 0.22
N ALA A 133 -14.18 3.12 -1.11
CA ALA A 133 -13.05 2.99 -2.01
C ALA A 133 -12.04 4.14 -1.90
N LEU A 134 -12.50 5.37 -1.72
CA LEU A 134 -11.61 6.53 -1.55
C LEU A 134 -10.80 6.43 -0.26
N LYS A 135 -11.48 6.18 0.88
CA LYS A 135 -10.81 6.06 2.17
C LYS A 135 -9.82 4.88 2.19
N LEU A 136 -10.28 3.74 1.67
CA LEU A 136 -9.48 2.52 1.62
C LEU A 136 -8.26 2.69 0.71
N ALA A 137 -8.40 3.33 -0.45
CA ALA A 137 -7.30 3.58 -1.37
C ALA A 137 -6.18 4.41 -0.72
N GLU A 138 -6.51 5.39 0.12
CA GLU A 138 -5.49 6.15 0.88
C GLU A 138 -4.80 5.29 1.95
N LYS A 139 -5.57 4.48 2.67
CA LYS A 139 -5.05 3.63 3.76
C LYS A 139 -4.15 2.49 3.28
N ILE A 140 -4.37 1.95 2.07
CA ILE A 140 -3.57 0.82 1.56
C ILE A 140 -2.29 1.24 0.82
N LEU A 141 -2.12 2.51 0.43
CA LEU A 141 -0.92 2.98 -0.25
C LEU A 141 0.39 2.63 0.49
N PRO A 142 0.51 2.78 1.82
CA PRO A 142 1.72 2.38 2.55
C PRO A 142 2.01 0.87 2.46
N LEU A 143 0.99 0.03 2.24
CA LEU A 143 1.14 -1.42 2.14
C LEU A 143 1.83 -1.87 0.85
N PHE A 144 1.97 -0.99 -0.15
CA PHE A 144 2.77 -1.27 -1.34
C PHE A 144 4.25 -1.50 -1.00
N ASN A 145 4.70 -1.02 0.16
CA ASN A 145 6.07 -1.16 0.66
C ASN A 145 6.17 -2.12 1.87
N HIS A 146 5.15 -2.94 2.08
CA HIS A 146 5.14 -3.88 3.19
C HIS A 146 6.25 -4.93 3.06
N VAL A 147 6.76 -5.45 4.18
CA VAL A 147 7.84 -6.47 4.19
C VAL A 147 7.44 -7.76 3.48
N SER A 148 6.18 -8.22 3.62
CA SER A 148 5.65 -9.40 2.91
C SER A 148 5.26 -9.06 1.47
N SER A 149 5.77 -9.85 0.53
CA SER A 149 5.40 -9.76 -0.89
C SER A 149 3.92 -10.01 -1.14
N GLU A 150 3.31 -10.93 -0.39
CA GLU A 150 1.88 -11.23 -0.50
C GLU A 150 1.01 -10.02 -0.13
N VAL A 151 1.41 -9.25 0.89
CA VAL A 151 0.72 -8.01 1.28
C VAL A 151 0.92 -6.94 0.21
N ARG A 152 2.16 -6.79 -0.32
CA ARG A 152 2.41 -5.85 -1.41
C ARG A 152 1.53 -6.16 -2.61
N GLU A 153 1.57 -7.40 -3.12
CA GLU A 153 0.75 -7.81 -4.26
C GLU A 153 -0.75 -7.64 -4.00
N GLY A 154 -1.23 -8.12 -2.85
CA GLY A 154 -2.64 -8.06 -2.47
C GLY A 154 -3.17 -6.63 -2.38
N SER A 155 -2.39 -5.70 -1.82
CA SER A 155 -2.75 -4.28 -1.71
C SER A 155 -2.72 -3.58 -3.08
N ILE A 156 -1.74 -3.87 -3.93
CA ILE A 156 -1.62 -3.33 -5.29
C ILE A 156 -2.82 -3.77 -6.14
N ARG A 157 -3.15 -5.06 -6.16
CA ARG A 157 -4.33 -5.57 -6.90
C ARG A 157 -5.65 -5.03 -6.34
N LEU A 158 -5.77 -4.88 -5.02
CA LEU A 158 -6.95 -4.27 -4.41
C LEU A 158 -7.11 -2.82 -4.87
N PHE A 159 -6.03 -2.06 -4.98
CA PHE A 159 -6.05 -0.66 -5.40
C PHE A 159 -6.71 -0.48 -6.78
N GLU A 160 -6.42 -1.36 -7.73
CA GLU A 160 -7.10 -1.35 -9.04
C GLU A 160 -8.62 -1.53 -8.91
N GLY A 161 -9.06 -2.51 -8.12
CA GLY A 161 -10.47 -2.74 -7.84
C GLY A 161 -11.16 -1.51 -7.26
N LEU A 162 -10.48 -0.80 -6.34
CA LEU A 162 -10.98 0.42 -5.73
C LEU A 162 -11.12 1.58 -6.73
N MET A 163 -10.18 1.74 -7.65
CA MET A 163 -10.28 2.73 -8.73
C MET A 163 -11.53 2.50 -9.59
N ASN A 164 -11.81 1.23 -9.91
CA ASN A 164 -12.95 0.84 -10.73
C ASN A 164 -14.30 0.98 -10.01
N ALA A 165 -14.30 0.95 -8.68
CA ALA A 165 -15.50 1.09 -7.84
C ALA A 165 -15.97 2.54 -7.66
N VAL A 166 -15.16 3.54 -8.03
CA VAL A 166 -15.48 4.95 -7.78
C VAL A 166 -16.46 5.50 -8.80
N LEU A 167 -17.48 6.22 -8.30
CA LEU A 167 -18.45 6.94 -9.13
C LEU A 167 -17.79 8.12 -9.85
N TRP A 168 -18.37 8.52 -11.00
CA TRP A 168 -17.86 9.61 -11.83
C TRP A 168 -17.68 10.93 -11.06
N CYS A 169 -18.60 11.28 -10.17
CA CYS A 169 -18.55 12.50 -9.34
C CYS A 169 -17.38 12.52 -8.34
N LYS A 170 -16.87 11.37 -7.95
CA LYS A 170 -15.73 11.20 -7.03
C LYS A 170 -14.39 10.97 -7.74
N LYS A 171 -14.38 10.84 -9.07
CA LYS A 171 -13.16 10.58 -9.86
C LYS A 171 -12.08 11.63 -9.64
N ARG A 172 -12.43 12.91 -9.41
CA ARG A 172 -11.45 13.98 -9.16
C ARG A 172 -10.63 13.71 -7.88
N THR A 173 -11.29 13.27 -6.81
CA THR A 173 -10.63 12.89 -5.56
C THR A 173 -9.74 11.67 -5.77
N MET A 174 -10.28 10.62 -6.41
CA MET A 174 -9.51 9.40 -6.71
C MET A 174 -8.28 9.70 -7.58
N LYS A 175 -8.35 10.62 -8.54
CA LYS A 175 -7.18 11.03 -9.36
C LYS A 175 -6.01 11.52 -8.51
N LYS A 176 -6.28 12.26 -7.41
CA LYS A 176 -5.21 12.71 -6.51
C LYS A 176 -4.52 11.53 -5.84
N ILE A 177 -5.29 10.52 -5.41
CA ILE A 177 -4.78 9.29 -4.78
C ILE A 177 -3.98 8.48 -5.80
N VAL A 178 -4.52 8.31 -7.02
CA VAL A 178 -3.85 7.60 -8.11
C VAL A 178 -2.52 8.24 -8.47
N CYS A 179 -2.45 9.56 -8.54
CA CYS A 179 -1.19 10.25 -8.79
C CYS A 179 -0.13 9.99 -7.69
N ARG A 180 -0.54 9.79 -6.44
CA ARG A 180 0.37 9.39 -5.35
C ARG A 180 0.82 7.95 -5.43
N ALA A 181 0.04 7.09 -6.08
CA ALA A 181 0.37 5.68 -6.29
C ALA A 181 1.37 5.44 -7.44
N LEU A 182 1.50 6.37 -8.40
CA LEU A 182 2.29 6.15 -9.62
C LEU A 182 3.76 5.83 -9.32
N LEU A 183 4.41 6.63 -8.46
CA LEU A 183 5.81 6.40 -8.14
C LEU A 183 6.06 5.13 -7.33
N PRO A 184 5.30 4.82 -6.26
CA PRO A 184 5.36 3.52 -5.61
C PRO A 184 5.20 2.35 -6.57
N LEU A 185 4.22 2.39 -7.48
CA LEU A 185 4.00 1.34 -8.48
C LEU A 185 5.19 1.20 -9.44
N LEU A 186 5.74 2.32 -9.92
CA LEU A 186 6.94 2.30 -10.76
C LEU A 186 8.10 1.58 -10.07
N PHE A 187 8.36 1.88 -8.79
CA PHE A 187 9.45 1.24 -8.05
C PHE A 187 9.17 -0.25 -7.83
N GLN A 188 7.93 -0.61 -7.50
CA GLN A 188 7.54 -2.01 -7.30
C GLN A 188 7.57 -2.85 -8.60
N MET A 189 7.64 -2.26 -9.79
CA MET A 189 7.94 -3.00 -11.02
C MET A 189 9.34 -3.64 -11.00
N SER A 190 10.23 -3.17 -10.13
CA SER A 190 11.56 -3.76 -9.89
C SER A 190 11.62 -4.61 -8.62
N ASP A 191 10.48 -5.01 -8.05
CA ASP A 191 10.43 -5.88 -6.88
C ASP A 191 11.07 -7.24 -7.20
N GLU A 192 11.83 -7.79 -6.24
CA GLU A 192 12.47 -9.11 -6.38
C GLU A 192 11.46 -10.26 -6.52
N THR A 193 10.21 -10.04 -6.12
CA THR A 193 9.10 -10.99 -6.29
C THR A 193 8.39 -10.75 -7.61
N PRO A 194 8.48 -11.68 -8.59
CA PRO A 194 7.91 -11.47 -9.93
C PRO A 194 6.41 -11.14 -9.95
N SER A 195 5.62 -11.75 -9.05
CA SER A 195 4.18 -11.49 -8.98
C SER A 195 3.84 -10.06 -8.52
N VAL A 196 4.68 -9.47 -7.66
CA VAL A 196 4.56 -8.06 -7.24
C VAL A 196 4.94 -7.13 -8.39
N ALA A 197 6.06 -7.41 -9.07
CA ALA A 197 6.51 -6.64 -10.22
C ALA A 197 5.47 -6.61 -11.34
N GLN A 198 4.92 -7.78 -11.68
CA GLN A 198 3.85 -7.90 -12.67
C GLN A 198 2.59 -7.14 -12.26
N ALA A 199 2.09 -7.34 -11.03
CA ALA A 199 0.92 -6.64 -10.52
C ALA A 199 1.11 -5.12 -10.56
N SER A 200 2.33 -4.63 -10.27
CA SER A 200 2.66 -3.22 -10.30
C SER A 200 2.59 -2.62 -11.69
N GLY A 201 3.11 -3.30 -12.71
CA GLY A 201 3.01 -2.91 -14.11
C GLY A 201 1.56 -2.86 -14.60
N GLU A 202 0.79 -3.93 -14.32
CA GLU A 202 -0.63 -4.02 -14.68
C GLU A 202 -1.44 -2.87 -14.06
N VAL A 203 -1.24 -2.61 -12.77
CA VAL A 203 -1.96 -1.54 -12.05
C VAL A 203 -1.48 -0.16 -12.44
N LEU A 204 -0.18 0.03 -12.75
CA LEU A 204 0.33 1.29 -13.30
C LEU A 204 -0.33 1.63 -14.64
N MET A 205 -0.47 0.64 -15.52
CA MET A 205 -1.19 0.81 -16.78
C MET A 205 -2.67 1.16 -16.55
N ALA A 206 -3.34 0.53 -15.56
CA ALA A 206 -4.70 0.86 -15.17
C ALA A 206 -4.81 2.29 -14.62
N CYS A 207 -3.83 2.75 -13.83
CA CYS A 207 -3.72 4.13 -13.35
C CYS A 207 -3.58 5.11 -14.51
N ALA A 208 -2.71 4.85 -15.47
CA ALA A 208 -2.52 5.68 -16.66
C ALA A 208 -3.82 5.80 -17.50
N LYS A 209 -4.54 4.69 -17.66
CA LYS A 209 -5.87 4.66 -18.29
C LYS A 209 -6.89 5.50 -17.52
N PHE A 210 -6.92 5.39 -16.19
CA PHE A 210 -7.82 6.15 -15.33
C PHE A 210 -7.54 7.65 -15.38
N LEU A 211 -6.26 8.05 -15.41
CA LEU A 211 -5.81 9.44 -15.54
C LEU A 211 -5.97 9.98 -16.98
N LYS A 212 -6.18 9.13 -17.96
CA LYS A 212 -6.17 9.42 -19.41
C LYS A 212 -4.80 9.89 -19.91
N TRP A 213 -3.73 9.42 -19.31
CA TRP A 213 -2.35 9.68 -19.74
C TRP A 213 -1.93 8.66 -20.80
N LYS A 214 -2.10 9.04 -22.07
CA LYS A 214 -1.92 8.12 -23.22
C LYS A 214 -0.48 7.62 -23.33
N GLU A 215 0.48 8.51 -23.18
CA GLU A 215 1.90 8.19 -23.26
C GLU A 215 2.30 7.20 -22.15
N LEU A 216 2.00 7.52 -20.88
CA LEU A 216 2.26 6.62 -19.76
C LEU A 216 1.60 5.25 -19.96
N LYS A 217 0.39 5.20 -20.50
CA LYS A 217 -0.30 3.94 -20.80
C LYS A 217 0.47 3.10 -21.83
N CYS A 218 0.99 3.73 -22.89
CA CYS A 218 1.78 3.05 -23.92
C CYS A 218 3.06 2.46 -23.31
N ARG A 219 3.84 3.29 -22.60
CA ARG A 219 5.11 2.89 -21.99
C ARG A 219 4.95 1.82 -20.91
N ALA A 220 3.87 1.91 -20.11
CA ALA A 220 3.54 0.88 -19.13
C ALA A 220 3.17 -0.46 -19.80
N GLY A 221 2.53 -0.42 -20.96
CA GLY A 221 2.23 -1.64 -21.74
C GLY A 221 3.45 -2.29 -22.37
N GLU A 222 4.51 -1.53 -22.63
CA GLU A 222 5.80 -2.00 -23.15
C GLU A 222 6.75 -2.46 -22.00
N GLU A 223 6.33 -2.30 -20.75
CA GLU A 223 7.12 -2.59 -19.52
C GLU A 223 8.49 -1.88 -19.49
N ASN A 224 8.62 -0.78 -20.23
CA ASN A 224 9.85 -0.01 -20.29
C ASN A 224 9.94 0.96 -19.12
N ILE A 225 10.58 0.50 -18.01
CA ILE A 225 10.71 1.25 -16.76
C ILE A 225 11.41 2.59 -16.98
N GLU A 226 12.40 2.66 -17.88
CA GLU A 226 13.16 3.89 -18.15
C GLU A 226 12.29 4.97 -18.80
N GLU A 227 11.51 4.60 -19.79
CA GLU A 227 10.59 5.51 -20.45
C GLU A 227 9.41 5.90 -19.54
N ILE A 228 8.96 5.00 -18.68
CA ILE A 228 7.95 5.31 -17.66
C ILE A 228 8.47 6.38 -16.70
N ARG A 229 9.73 6.27 -16.22
CA ARG A 229 10.38 7.29 -15.36
C ARG A 229 10.37 8.66 -16.05
N MET A 230 10.82 8.70 -17.30
CA MET A 230 10.85 9.93 -18.10
C MET A 230 9.45 10.50 -18.30
N CYS A 231 8.48 9.66 -18.60
CA CYS A 231 7.09 10.09 -18.78
C CYS A 231 6.51 10.73 -17.51
N LEU A 232 6.75 10.14 -16.32
CA LEU A 232 6.28 10.72 -15.03
C LEU A 232 6.89 12.10 -14.77
N LEU A 233 8.19 12.27 -15.04
CA LEU A 233 8.90 13.53 -14.83
C LEU A 233 8.46 14.64 -15.82
N HIS A 234 8.18 14.29 -17.08
CA HIS A 234 7.73 15.23 -18.10
C HIS A 234 6.26 15.63 -17.97
N GLN A 235 5.40 14.67 -17.58
CA GLN A 235 3.94 14.84 -17.56
C GLN A 235 3.48 15.88 -16.53
N ASP A 236 4.17 16.00 -15.40
CA ASP A 236 3.78 16.92 -14.33
C ASP A 236 5.00 17.50 -13.61
N LYS A 237 5.59 18.53 -14.22
CA LYS A 237 6.77 19.22 -13.68
C LYS A 237 6.54 19.79 -12.28
N MET A 238 5.30 20.15 -11.95
CA MET A 238 4.94 20.66 -10.62
C MET A 238 4.99 19.57 -9.53
N ARG A 239 5.06 18.32 -9.90
CA ARG A 239 5.12 17.20 -8.96
C ARG A 239 6.52 16.61 -8.76
N VAL A 240 7.50 17.08 -9.52
CA VAL A 240 8.87 16.54 -9.43
C VAL A 240 9.40 16.61 -8.01
N GLU A 241 9.20 17.73 -7.32
CA GLU A 241 9.58 17.88 -5.91
C GLU A 241 8.85 16.85 -5.02
N GLY A 242 7.54 16.69 -5.21
CA GLY A 242 6.76 15.68 -4.49
C GLY A 242 7.24 14.24 -4.77
N TYR A 243 7.66 13.95 -5.99
CA TYR A 243 8.25 12.64 -6.33
C TYR A 243 9.61 12.44 -5.68
N LEU A 244 10.44 13.49 -5.61
CA LEU A 244 11.72 13.43 -4.91
C LEU A 244 11.51 13.09 -3.43
N TRP A 245 10.61 13.77 -2.74
CA TRP A 245 10.24 13.46 -1.35
C TRP A 245 9.72 12.02 -1.18
N GLN A 246 8.90 11.55 -2.11
CA GLN A 246 8.39 10.16 -2.09
C GLN A 246 9.49 9.13 -2.35
N SER A 247 10.57 9.50 -3.04
CA SER A 247 11.67 8.59 -3.36
C SER A 247 12.61 8.33 -2.17
N LEU A 248 12.75 9.28 -1.25
CA LEU A 248 13.70 9.19 -0.13
C LEU A 248 13.54 7.95 0.75
N PRO A 249 12.32 7.53 1.15
CA PRO A 249 12.14 6.32 1.93
C PRO A 249 12.65 5.06 1.24
N TYR A 250 12.59 5.00 -0.10
CA TYR A 250 13.03 3.83 -0.87
C TYR A 250 14.55 3.67 -0.89
N LEU A 251 15.33 4.72 -0.60
CA LEU A 251 16.77 4.61 -0.41
C LEU A 251 17.14 3.72 0.78
N LYS A 252 16.19 3.50 1.71
CA LYS A 252 16.35 2.61 2.88
C LYS A 252 15.60 1.27 2.71
N ALA A 253 15.10 0.97 1.50
CA ALA A 253 14.40 -0.28 1.23
C ALA A 253 15.32 -1.49 1.46
N SER A 254 14.75 -2.59 1.95
CA SER A 254 15.48 -3.85 2.17
C SER A 254 16.00 -4.43 0.86
N GLN A 255 15.22 -4.35 -0.22
CA GLN A 255 15.57 -4.84 -1.55
C GLN A 255 16.53 -3.88 -2.26
N ALA A 256 17.63 -4.42 -2.77
CA ALA A 256 18.62 -3.65 -3.52
C ALA A 256 18.07 -3.08 -4.82
N SER A 257 17.20 -3.81 -5.50
CA SER A 257 16.50 -3.39 -6.71
C SER A 257 15.73 -2.08 -6.50
N LEU A 258 14.97 -1.98 -5.40
CA LEU A 258 14.19 -0.77 -5.07
C LEU A 258 15.11 0.41 -4.72
N ARG A 259 16.23 0.17 -4.00
CA ARG A 259 17.22 1.22 -3.74
C ARG A 259 17.84 1.72 -5.05
N CYS A 260 18.21 0.82 -5.96
CA CYS A 260 18.71 1.19 -7.30
C CYS A 260 17.71 2.07 -8.07
N GLU A 261 16.44 1.67 -8.10
CA GLU A 261 15.40 2.42 -8.81
C GLU A 261 15.18 3.81 -8.20
N ALA A 262 15.18 3.93 -6.87
CA ALA A 262 15.09 5.21 -6.20
C ALA A 262 16.25 6.14 -6.55
N VAL A 263 17.50 5.63 -6.53
CA VAL A 263 18.69 6.42 -6.90
C VAL A 263 18.64 6.86 -8.36
N LYS A 264 18.27 5.97 -9.30
CA LYS A 264 18.10 6.31 -10.72
C LYS A 264 17.05 7.38 -10.92
N PHE A 265 15.89 7.23 -10.27
CA PHE A 265 14.80 8.19 -10.38
C PHE A 265 15.20 9.57 -9.82
N ILE A 266 15.83 9.61 -8.65
CA ILE A 266 16.34 10.86 -8.05
C ILE A 266 17.34 11.54 -8.99
N GLY A 267 18.29 10.78 -9.55
CA GLY A 267 19.28 11.31 -10.49
C GLY A 267 18.63 11.99 -11.69
N LEU A 268 17.65 11.34 -12.32
CA LEU A 268 16.91 11.89 -13.46
C LEU A 268 16.04 13.10 -13.07
N ALA A 269 15.34 13.01 -11.94
CA ALA A 269 14.46 14.07 -11.46
C ALA A 269 15.23 15.37 -11.16
N VAL A 270 16.40 15.23 -10.54
CA VAL A 270 17.28 16.37 -10.25
C VAL A 270 17.82 17.00 -11.52
N GLN A 271 18.21 16.22 -12.53
CA GLN A 271 18.68 16.74 -13.82
C GLN A 271 17.63 17.58 -14.54
N GLN A 272 16.36 17.23 -14.37
CA GLN A 272 15.25 17.92 -15.06
C GLN A 272 14.69 19.12 -14.28
N SER A 273 14.96 19.21 -12.98
CA SER A 273 14.49 20.31 -12.15
C SER A 273 15.43 21.50 -12.27
N ARG A 274 14.93 22.63 -12.81
CA ARG A 274 15.71 23.88 -12.96
C ARG A 274 15.74 24.72 -11.69
N ASP A 275 14.67 24.69 -10.91
CA ASP A 275 14.53 25.43 -9.64
C ASP A 275 14.50 24.43 -8.50
N GLN A 276 15.68 24.13 -7.95
CA GLN A 276 15.78 23.17 -6.87
C GLN A 276 15.87 23.89 -5.53
N ASN A 277 14.97 23.50 -4.63
CA ASN A 277 15.04 23.87 -3.23
C ASN A 277 16.36 23.34 -2.64
N GLU A 278 17.23 24.22 -2.13
CA GLU A 278 18.51 23.84 -1.53
C GLU A 278 18.35 22.89 -0.35
N GLU A 279 17.27 23.02 0.41
CA GLU A 279 16.93 22.15 1.53
C GLU A 279 16.68 20.70 1.04
N LEU A 280 15.86 20.54 0.01
CA LEU A 280 15.59 19.24 -0.60
C LEU A 280 16.87 18.61 -1.17
N LEU A 281 17.73 19.38 -1.82
CA LEU A 281 19.02 18.86 -2.33
C LEU A 281 19.96 18.42 -1.21
N ASN A 282 19.96 19.13 -0.08
CA ASN A 282 20.75 18.73 1.09
C ASN A 282 20.21 17.42 1.68
N GLU A 283 18.90 17.30 1.79
CA GLU A 283 18.26 16.06 2.27
C GLU A 283 18.55 14.88 1.35
N ILE A 284 18.44 15.06 0.02
CA ILE A 284 18.78 14.04 -0.97
C ILE A 284 20.26 13.62 -0.83
N CYS A 285 21.19 14.58 -0.73
CA CYS A 285 22.59 14.25 -0.57
C CYS A 285 22.86 13.49 0.73
N SER A 286 22.26 13.90 1.83
CA SER A 286 22.37 13.23 3.12
C SER A 286 21.80 11.81 3.08
N ALA A 287 20.68 11.62 2.39
CA ALA A 287 20.04 10.31 2.23
C ALA A 287 20.83 9.36 1.30
N LEU A 288 21.54 9.89 0.27
CA LEU A 288 22.36 9.10 -0.63
C LEU A 288 23.73 8.72 -0.04
N GLN A 289 24.24 9.48 0.91
CA GLN A 289 25.60 9.29 1.44
C GLN A 289 25.83 7.90 2.05
N PRO A 290 24.93 7.32 2.86
CA PRO A 290 25.09 5.96 3.39
C PRO A 290 25.11 4.88 2.31
N LEU A 291 24.52 5.14 1.13
CA LEU A 291 24.48 4.17 0.03
C LEU A 291 25.82 4.03 -0.71
N GLN A 292 26.80 4.89 -0.45
CA GLN A 292 28.16 4.73 -0.97
C GLN A 292 28.85 3.51 -0.37
N ASP A 293 28.40 3.08 0.82
CA ASP A 293 28.88 1.89 1.54
C ASP A 293 27.88 0.73 1.49
N ASP A 294 26.89 0.77 0.57
CA ASP A 294 25.88 -0.29 0.42
C ASP A 294 26.55 -1.64 0.12
N VAL A 295 25.96 -2.73 0.59
CA VAL A 295 26.45 -4.09 0.35
C VAL A 295 26.51 -4.42 -1.16
N TYR A 296 25.59 -3.89 -1.95
CA TYR A 296 25.48 -4.15 -3.38
C TYR A 296 26.22 -3.11 -4.21
N LEU A 297 27.15 -3.59 -5.04
CA LEU A 297 28.01 -2.75 -5.89
C LEU A 297 27.19 -1.83 -6.81
N ALA A 298 26.08 -2.31 -7.37
CA ALA A 298 25.22 -1.52 -8.24
C ALA A 298 24.64 -0.29 -7.52
N VAL A 299 24.21 -0.46 -6.27
CA VAL A 299 23.68 0.65 -5.44
C VAL A 299 24.80 1.65 -5.15
N ARG A 300 25.99 1.16 -4.73
CA ARG A 300 27.16 2.03 -4.46
C ARG A 300 27.52 2.89 -5.66
N SER A 301 27.64 2.27 -6.84
CA SER A 301 28.04 2.96 -8.07
C SER A 301 27.02 4.02 -8.48
N LEU A 302 25.72 3.69 -8.41
CA LEU A 302 24.63 4.62 -8.72
C LEU A 302 24.61 5.79 -7.73
N ALA A 303 24.74 5.52 -6.42
CA ALA A 303 24.75 6.55 -5.39
C ALA A 303 25.93 7.49 -5.55
N ALA A 304 27.16 6.97 -5.75
CA ALA A 304 28.36 7.76 -5.98
C ALA A 304 28.22 8.66 -7.22
N GLY A 305 27.76 8.11 -8.35
CA GLY A 305 27.52 8.87 -9.56
C GLY A 305 26.49 9.98 -9.38
N THR A 306 25.38 9.68 -8.69
CA THR A 306 24.33 10.68 -8.42
C THR A 306 24.82 11.79 -7.49
N ILE A 307 25.59 11.48 -6.45
CA ILE A 307 26.18 12.48 -5.56
C ILE A 307 27.16 13.37 -6.32
N GLN A 308 28.01 12.78 -7.18
CA GLN A 308 28.96 13.55 -8.00
C GLN A 308 28.23 14.51 -8.94
N MET A 309 27.16 14.05 -9.59
CA MET A 309 26.32 14.88 -10.45
C MET A 309 25.70 16.04 -9.67
N LEU A 310 25.13 15.78 -8.48
CA LEU A 310 24.55 16.81 -7.61
C LEU A 310 25.59 17.87 -7.20
N ARG A 311 26.79 17.46 -6.85
CA ARG A 311 27.91 18.38 -6.52
C ARG A 311 28.28 19.25 -7.70
N HIS A 312 28.38 18.69 -8.89
CA HIS A 312 28.69 19.41 -10.11
C HIS A 312 27.61 20.45 -10.47
N GLN A 313 26.35 20.08 -10.37
CA GLN A 313 25.23 21.02 -10.60
C GLN A 313 25.25 22.21 -9.61
N ARG A 314 25.53 21.94 -8.32
CA ARG A 314 25.68 23.00 -7.31
C ARG A 314 26.82 23.96 -7.63
N GLN A 315 27.97 23.44 -8.05
CA GLN A 315 29.12 24.27 -8.45
C GLN A 315 28.79 25.14 -9.66
N GLN A 316 28.09 24.58 -10.66
CA GLN A 316 27.65 25.34 -11.83
C GLN A 316 26.63 26.43 -11.44
N ALA A 317 25.65 26.14 -10.59
CA ALA A 317 24.67 27.11 -10.11
C ALA A 317 25.35 28.24 -9.29
N ALA A 318 26.30 27.91 -8.42
CA ALA A 318 27.06 28.88 -7.65
C ALA A 318 27.92 29.80 -8.56
N SER A 319 28.59 29.25 -9.57
CA SER A 319 29.38 30.04 -10.53
C SER A 319 28.50 30.90 -11.42
N ALA A 320 27.32 30.44 -11.80
CA ALA A 320 26.37 31.26 -12.56
C ALA A 320 25.81 32.44 -11.73
N ARG A 321 25.46 32.19 -10.45
CA ARG A 321 25.04 33.25 -9.52
C ARG A 321 26.14 34.29 -9.30
N SER A 322 27.40 33.86 -9.15
CA SER A 322 28.55 34.75 -8.98
C SER A 322 28.77 35.64 -10.24
N ARG A 323 28.64 35.07 -11.45
CA ARG A 323 28.73 35.80 -12.69
C ARG A 323 27.62 36.85 -12.84
N LEU A 324 26.38 36.48 -12.48
CA LEU A 324 25.26 37.42 -12.51
C LEU A 324 25.44 38.55 -11.49
N ALA A 325 25.90 38.24 -10.28
CA ALA A 325 26.22 39.23 -9.25
C ALA A 325 27.31 40.21 -9.72
N ALA A 326 28.36 39.71 -10.41
CA ALA A 326 29.44 40.52 -10.98
C ALA A 326 28.93 41.46 -12.10
N LEU A 327 27.96 41.01 -12.90
CA LEU A 327 27.33 41.84 -13.95
C LEU A 327 26.39 42.93 -13.36
N CYS A 328 25.71 42.63 -12.24
CA CYS A 328 24.87 43.62 -11.56
C CYS A 328 25.65 44.66 -10.76
N CYS A 329 26.93 44.38 -10.43
CA CYS A 329 27.81 45.27 -9.68
C CYS A 329 28.65 46.17 -10.60
N TRP A 330 28.33 46.31 -11.91
CA TRP A 330 28.96 47.31 -12.74
C TRP A 330 28.45 48.66 -12.28
N PRO A 331 29.32 49.55 -11.78
CA PRO A 331 28.89 50.82 -11.33
C PRO A 331 28.33 51.61 -12.53
N CYS A 332 27.13 52.16 -12.37
CA CYS A 332 26.70 53.30 -13.18
C CYS A 332 27.72 54.43 -12.94
N MET A 333 28.79 54.41 -13.67
CA MET A 333 29.65 55.58 -13.77
C MET A 333 28.87 56.62 -14.56
N ALA A 334 28.51 57.62 -13.84
CA ALA A 334 27.86 58.85 -14.19
C ALA A 334 28.38 59.47 -15.48
N ILE A 335 27.46 60.06 -16.22
CA ILE A 335 27.68 61.26 -16.95
C ILE A 335 26.99 62.41 -16.19
#